data_64e5e15243412babbd3f4278893c2191
#
_entry.id   64e5e15243412babbd3f4278893c2191
#
_cell.length_a   1.000
_cell.length_b   1.000
_cell.length_c   1.000
_cell.angle_alpha   90.00
_cell.angle_beta   90.00
_cell.angle_gamma   90.00
#
_symmetry.space_group_name_H-M   'P 1'
#
loop_
_entity.id
_entity.type
_entity.pdbx_description
1 polymer ?
#
loop_
_entity_poly.entity_id
_entity_poly.type
_entity_poly.pdbx_seq_one_letter_code
_entity_poly.pdbx_strand_id
1 'polypeptide(L)'
;MAERIPEEIINEIRQSVDIVDIISEYVQLKKQGRNYFGICPFHSENTPSFSVSPEKQIFHCFGCHAGGNVFSFLMDIEGISFQEAAIRLAEKANIPLELKTTSSHMRLPTETEKMMRAHELLRQFYHHILVNTNKGQEALEYLQQRNFTREIIDYFQIGYCLDEWDTSLKFLKAKGFDEDILEKAGLIIRGEKNNTYFDRFRGRIIFPISDYKGNTVAFSGRVLGNGQPKYLNSPETPIFQKSQTLFNFHNARVAIRKKQSVVLFEGFADCIAAFSAGIENGIGTMGTALTEEHIHLIKRNTDQVILCFDADMAGQNATLKAGEMLSNAGCVVRVAIIPDGKDPDEYIIKNGAELFKNVVIGGSIPFMSFKMRFFRIGKNLDNEGDRLAYIEKVLEEISKLDNAVERDIYLRQLAEEFSLSLDALKQQQRKIFYSIRRETTKDNAVKQQKLSLIKQDKKLPPAYYNAERLLIAHMLRNASFAMKVQDALKQVPFHIDEHQAIVTYLYAFYEDGNAPDLSNFLNFIQDQHLKNIVAEIGMMTISEEISDKEFKDYIKQISNYHYKLKIEKKIEEGKKAEREKDFIKAAEILKEIIALKKSL
;
A
#
# COMPACT_ATOMS: atom_id res chain seq x y z
N MET A 1 -11.10 -34.35 4.31
CA MET A 1 -10.17 -33.86 3.26
C MET A 1 -10.90 -32.71 2.58
N ALA A 2 -10.37 -31.50 2.61
CA ALA A 2 -10.96 -30.38 1.89
C ALA A 2 -10.97 -30.74 0.39
N GLU A 3 -12.11 -30.64 -0.26
CA GLU A 3 -12.22 -30.85 -1.70
C GLU A 3 -11.25 -29.87 -2.40
N ARG A 4 -10.23 -30.41 -3.05
CA ARG A 4 -9.31 -29.61 -3.88
C ARG A 4 -10.11 -29.08 -5.07
N ILE A 5 -10.01 -27.78 -5.34
CA ILE A 5 -10.53 -27.22 -6.59
C ILE A 5 -9.84 -27.99 -7.72
N PRO A 6 -10.60 -28.56 -8.67
CA PRO A 6 -10.02 -29.26 -9.81
C PRO A 6 -9.05 -28.33 -10.56
N GLU A 7 -7.93 -28.89 -10.97
CA GLU A 7 -6.86 -28.12 -11.63
C GLU A 7 -7.31 -27.50 -12.95
N GLU A 8 -8.26 -28.17 -13.62
CA GLU A 8 -8.92 -27.68 -14.83
C GLU A 8 -9.66 -26.36 -14.58
N ILE A 9 -10.40 -26.25 -13.47
CA ILE A 9 -11.13 -25.03 -13.09
C ILE A 9 -10.16 -23.91 -12.68
N ILE A 10 -9.08 -24.24 -11.97
CA ILE A 10 -8.04 -23.25 -11.65
C ILE A 10 -7.43 -22.66 -12.92
N ASN A 11 -7.16 -23.51 -13.91
CA ASN A 11 -6.65 -23.10 -15.21
C ASN A 11 -7.67 -22.27 -16.00
N GLU A 12 -8.95 -22.64 -15.96
CA GLU A 12 -10.03 -21.87 -16.60
C GLU A 12 -10.17 -20.47 -15.98
N ILE A 13 -10.19 -20.37 -14.65
CA ILE A 13 -10.19 -19.08 -13.95
C ILE A 13 -8.99 -18.23 -14.36
N ARG A 14 -7.79 -18.81 -14.35
CA ARG A 14 -6.55 -18.13 -14.69
C ARG A 14 -6.53 -17.58 -16.11
N GLN A 15 -7.09 -18.32 -17.07
CA GLN A 15 -7.16 -17.91 -18.47
C GLN A 15 -8.26 -16.87 -18.73
N SER A 16 -9.26 -16.80 -17.87
CA SER A 16 -10.41 -15.91 -18.01
C SER A 16 -10.22 -14.54 -17.36
N VAL A 17 -9.17 -14.35 -16.54
CA VAL A 17 -8.87 -13.07 -15.88
C VAL A 17 -7.52 -12.52 -16.33
N ASP A 18 -7.45 -11.20 -16.57
CA ASP A 18 -6.17 -10.51 -16.81
C ASP A 18 -5.61 -9.99 -15.49
N ILE A 19 -4.34 -10.31 -15.20
CA ILE A 19 -3.67 -9.87 -13.98
C ILE A 19 -3.59 -8.35 -13.89
N VAL A 20 -3.49 -7.64 -15.02
CA VAL A 20 -3.45 -6.17 -15.03
C VAL A 20 -4.77 -5.60 -14.57
N ASP A 21 -5.90 -6.17 -15.02
CA ASP A 21 -7.24 -5.73 -14.62
C ASP A 21 -7.45 -5.93 -13.13
N ILE A 22 -7.10 -7.10 -12.61
CA ILE A 22 -7.24 -7.42 -11.18
C ILE A 22 -6.35 -6.53 -10.33
N ILE A 23 -5.07 -6.39 -10.68
CA ILE A 23 -4.13 -5.55 -9.90
C ILE A 23 -4.50 -4.07 -10.00
N SER A 24 -5.03 -3.62 -11.13
CA SER A 24 -5.47 -2.22 -11.30
C SER A 24 -6.60 -1.81 -10.36
N GLU A 25 -7.31 -2.76 -9.76
CA GLU A 25 -8.29 -2.47 -8.71
C GLU A 25 -7.63 -2.06 -7.38
N TYR A 26 -6.34 -2.38 -7.18
CA TYR A 26 -5.60 -2.16 -5.94
C TYR A 26 -4.46 -1.14 -6.09
N VAL A 27 -3.87 -1.05 -7.27
CA VAL A 27 -2.67 -0.24 -7.54
C VAL A 27 -2.87 0.54 -8.84
N GLN A 28 -2.51 1.82 -8.83
CA GLN A 28 -2.46 2.60 -10.05
C GLN A 28 -1.27 2.14 -10.91
N LEU A 29 -1.57 1.56 -12.06
CA LEU A 29 -0.57 1.04 -12.99
C LEU A 29 -0.39 1.99 -14.18
N LYS A 30 0.88 2.27 -14.55
CA LYS A 30 1.26 3.03 -15.74
C LYS A 30 2.04 2.13 -16.70
N LYS A 31 1.63 2.08 -17.97
CA LYS A 31 2.31 1.25 -18.98
C LYS A 31 3.68 1.82 -19.32
N GLN A 32 4.71 0.99 -19.25
CA GLN A 32 6.08 1.32 -19.65
C GLN A 32 6.65 0.16 -20.48
N GLY A 33 6.77 0.34 -21.78
CA GLY A 33 7.17 -0.72 -22.69
C GLY A 33 6.16 -1.87 -22.75
N ARG A 34 6.61 -3.10 -22.47
CA ARG A 34 5.76 -4.31 -22.47
C ARG A 34 5.06 -4.56 -21.13
N ASN A 35 5.53 -3.93 -20.04
CA ASN A 35 5.03 -4.13 -18.70
C ASN A 35 4.28 -2.90 -18.16
N TYR A 36 3.58 -3.09 -17.05
CA TYR A 36 2.97 -2.02 -16.26
C TYR A 36 3.74 -1.83 -14.96
N PHE A 37 3.85 -0.58 -14.50
CA PHE A 37 4.57 -0.23 -13.27
C PHE A 37 3.69 0.60 -12.34
N GLY A 38 3.86 0.40 -11.03
CA GLY A 38 3.16 1.15 -9.98
C GLY A 38 3.93 1.16 -8.67
N ILE A 39 3.37 1.87 -7.69
CA ILE A 39 3.86 1.85 -6.31
C ILE A 39 3.45 0.51 -5.67
N CYS A 40 4.40 -0.16 -5.03
CA CYS A 40 4.17 -1.47 -4.44
C CYS A 40 3.11 -1.43 -3.33
N PRO A 41 2.12 -2.33 -3.33
CA PRO A 41 1.12 -2.39 -2.26
C PRO A 41 1.62 -3.13 -1.00
N PHE A 42 2.78 -3.80 -1.06
CA PHE A 42 3.28 -4.67 0.00
C PHE A 42 4.36 -4.02 0.87
N HIS A 43 5.00 -2.91 0.42
CA HIS A 43 5.96 -2.16 1.21
C HIS A 43 5.88 -0.66 0.89
N SER A 44 6.42 0.16 1.79
CA SER A 44 6.46 1.62 1.61
C SER A 44 7.61 2.04 0.69
N GLU A 45 7.28 2.74 -0.39
CA GLU A 45 8.26 3.28 -1.34
C GLU A 45 7.74 4.56 -2.02
N ASN A 46 8.65 5.36 -2.56
CA ASN A 46 8.30 6.61 -3.28
C ASN A 46 8.49 6.50 -4.80
N THR A 47 9.16 5.45 -5.27
CA THR A 47 9.42 5.22 -6.70
C THR A 47 8.75 3.94 -7.15
N PRO A 48 8.11 3.90 -8.33
CA PRO A 48 7.46 2.70 -8.82
C PRO A 48 8.46 1.56 -9.01
N SER A 49 8.40 0.53 -8.16
CA SER A 49 9.21 -0.68 -8.26
C SER A 49 8.37 -1.95 -8.51
N PHE A 50 7.05 -1.82 -8.47
CA PHE A 50 6.12 -2.92 -8.69
C PHE A 50 5.82 -3.06 -10.17
N SER A 51 6.22 -4.19 -10.78
CA SER A 51 6.07 -4.48 -12.20
C SER A 51 5.05 -5.60 -12.43
N VAL A 52 4.18 -5.44 -13.42
CA VAL A 52 3.19 -6.43 -13.85
C VAL A 52 3.38 -6.74 -15.33
N SER A 53 3.53 -8.01 -15.66
CA SER A 53 3.67 -8.49 -17.04
C SER A 53 2.35 -9.09 -17.53
N PRO A 54 1.64 -8.44 -18.48
CA PRO A 54 0.42 -9.00 -19.06
C PRO A 54 0.71 -10.24 -19.90
N GLU A 55 1.84 -10.32 -20.57
CA GLU A 55 2.23 -11.46 -21.39
C GLU A 55 2.48 -12.72 -20.55
N LYS A 56 3.11 -12.56 -19.38
CA LYS A 56 3.48 -13.68 -18.50
C LYS A 56 2.47 -13.93 -17.40
N GLN A 57 1.48 -13.06 -17.22
CA GLN A 57 0.46 -13.10 -16.18
C GLN A 57 1.06 -13.21 -14.76
N ILE A 58 2.12 -12.44 -14.50
CA ILE A 58 2.83 -12.37 -13.22
C ILE A 58 3.10 -10.92 -12.81
N PHE A 59 3.32 -10.72 -11.52
CA PHE A 59 3.86 -9.48 -10.95
C PHE A 59 5.17 -9.75 -10.19
N HIS A 60 6.00 -8.73 -10.07
CA HIS A 60 7.20 -8.74 -9.22
C HIS A 60 7.53 -7.31 -8.77
N CYS A 61 7.89 -7.16 -7.50
CA CYS A 61 8.38 -5.91 -6.93
C CYS A 61 9.91 -5.94 -6.79
N PHE A 62 10.61 -5.04 -7.46
CA PHE A 62 12.07 -4.94 -7.38
C PHE A 62 12.57 -4.32 -6.06
N GLY A 63 11.67 -3.80 -5.21
CA GLY A 63 11.99 -3.24 -3.89
C GLY A 63 11.95 -4.26 -2.76
N CYS A 64 10.82 -4.97 -2.60
CA CYS A 64 10.61 -5.95 -1.52
C CYS A 64 10.62 -7.40 -1.98
N HIS A 65 10.86 -7.67 -3.28
CA HIS A 65 10.89 -9.00 -3.89
C HIS A 65 9.57 -9.79 -3.79
N ALA A 66 8.45 -9.17 -3.43
CA ALA A 66 7.14 -9.78 -3.54
C ALA A 66 6.83 -10.11 -5.00
N GLY A 67 6.38 -11.33 -5.29
CA GLY A 67 6.12 -11.74 -6.67
C GLY A 67 5.20 -12.96 -6.74
N GLY A 68 4.56 -13.14 -7.89
CA GLY A 68 3.64 -14.25 -8.11
C GLY A 68 2.67 -14.01 -9.26
N ASN A 69 1.57 -14.75 -9.27
CA ASN A 69 0.48 -14.62 -10.23
C ASN A 69 -0.76 -13.93 -9.59
N VAL A 70 -1.87 -13.89 -10.31
CA VAL A 70 -3.12 -13.26 -9.86
C VAL A 70 -3.66 -13.83 -8.54
N PHE A 71 -3.53 -15.14 -8.32
CA PHE A 71 -3.95 -15.78 -7.07
C PHE A 71 -3.07 -15.34 -5.91
N SER A 72 -1.74 -15.43 -6.08
CA SER A 72 -0.77 -14.96 -5.07
C SER A 72 -0.99 -13.49 -4.71
N PHE A 73 -1.27 -12.66 -5.72
CA PHE A 73 -1.54 -11.23 -5.49
C PHE A 73 -2.76 -11.03 -4.57
N LEU A 74 -3.90 -11.70 -4.86
CA LEU A 74 -5.10 -11.59 -4.02
C LEU A 74 -4.89 -12.17 -2.64
N MET A 75 -4.19 -13.30 -2.53
CA MET A 75 -3.85 -13.90 -1.23
C MET A 75 -3.03 -12.92 -0.37
N ASP A 76 -2.02 -12.29 -0.95
CA ASP A 76 -1.11 -11.39 -0.23
C ASP A 76 -1.77 -10.05 0.10
N ILE A 77 -2.54 -9.47 -0.85
CA ILE A 77 -3.14 -8.14 -0.66
C ILE A 77 -4.36 -8.17 0.26
N GLU A 78 -5.13 -9.26 0.22
CA GLU A 78 -6.35 -9.39 1.00
C GLU A 78 -6.18 -10.28 2.24
N GLY A 79 -5.08 -11.02 2.35
CA GLY A 79 -4.81 -11.95 3.45
C GLY A 79 -5.76 -13.14 3.45
N ILE A 80 -6.20 -13.60 2.27
CA ILE A 80 -7.15 -14.69 2.06
C ILE A 80 -6.44 -15.99 1.65
N SER A 81 -7.13 -17.12 1.82
CA SER A 81 -6.63 -18.41 1.36
C SER A 81 -6.68 -18.53 -0.17
N PHE A 82 -5.93 -19.50 -0.72
CA PHE A 82 -5.99 -19.82 -2.16
C PHE A 82 -7.40 -20.15 -2.64
N GLN A 83 -8.19 -20.88 -1.84
CA GLN A 83 -9.57 -21.23 -2.17
C GLN A 83 -10.46 -19.98 -2.24
N GLU A 84 -10.34 -19.07 -1.29
CA GLU A 84 -11.08 -17.79 -1.31
C GLU A 84 -10.67 -16.90 -2.48
N ALA A 85 -9.37 -16.84 -2.79
CA ALA A 85 -8.88 -16.13 -3.98
C ALA A 85 -9.46 -16.72 -5.28
N ALA A 86 -9.49 -18.06 -5.38
CA ALA A 86 -10.07 -18.75 -6.53
C ALA A 86 -11.58 -18.49 -6.67
N ILE A 87 -12.34 -18.50 -5.57
CA ILE A 87 -13.78 -18.18 -5.58
C ILE A 87 -13.99 -16.76 -6.10
N ARG A 88 -13.26 -15.76 -5.56
CA ARG A 88 -13.39 -14.37 -6.00
C ARG A 88 -13.04 -14.15 -7.46
N LEU A 89 -12.00 -14.83 -7.94
CA LEU A 89 -11.61 -14.75 -9.36
C LEU A 89 -12.64 -15.45 -10.26
N ALA A 90 -13.19 -16.58 -9.82
CA ALA A 90 -14.27 -17.29 -10.53
C ALA A 90 -15.54 -16.43 -10.64
N GLU A 91 -15.94 -15.75 -9.56
CA GLU A 91 -17.06 -14.81 -9.57
C GLU A 91 -16.83 -13.68 -10.59
N LYS A 92 -15.61 -13.11 -10.64
CA LYS A 92 -15.26 -12.07 -11.61
C LYS A 92 -15.22 -12.57 -13.05
N ALA A 93 -14.82 -13.82 -13.24
CA ALA A 93 -14.80 -14.49 -14.54
C ALA A 93 -16.18 -15.04 -14.98
N ASN A 94 -17.20 -14.94 -14.12
CA ASN A 94 -18.52 -15.59 -14.29
C ASN A 94 -18.42 -17.12 -14.46
N ILE A 95 -17.45 -17.76 -13.83
CA ILE A 95 -17.26 -19.21 -13.84
C ILE A 95 -18.04 -19.78 -12.63
N PRO A 96 -19.03 -20.66 -12.84
CA PRO A 96 -19.78 -21.25 -11.75
C PRO A 96 -18.88 -22.21 -10.95
N LEU A 97 -18.55 -21.85 -9.73
CA LEU A 97 -17.81 -22.66 -8.78
C LEU A 97 -18.77 -23.19 -7.72
N GLU A 98 -19.35 -24.38 -7.96
CA GLU A 98 -20.12 -25.11 -6.94
C GLU A 98 -19.17 -25.78 -5.94
N LEU A 99 -18.47 -25.00 -5.15
CA LEU A 99 -17.85 -25.52 -3.94
C LEU A 99 -18.92 -25.52 -2.85
N LYS A 100 -19.38 -26.69 -2.44
CA LYS A 100 -20.06 -26.83 -1.15
C LYS A 100 -19.08 -26.29 -0.13
N THR A 101 -19.41 -25.16 0.47
CA THR A 101 -18.67 -24.58 1.59
C THR A 101 -18.75 -25.55 2.77
N THR A 102 -18.00 -26.63 2.70
CA THR A 102 -17.67 -27.41 3.88
C THR A 102 -16.66 -26.56 4.64
N SER A 103 -17.15 -26.03 5.75
CA SER A 103 -16.37 -25.33 6.78
C SER A 103 -14.93 -25.84 6.79
N SER A 104 -14.02 -24.94 6.37
CA SER A 104 -12.58 -25.07 6.56
C SER A 104 -12.32 -25.64 7.95
N HIS A 105 -11.33 -26.50 8.07
CA HIS A 105 -10.78 -26.96 9.34
C HIS A 105 -10.76 -25.78 10.32
N MET A 106 -11.41 -25.93 11.47
CA MET A 106 -11.48 -24.97 12.56
C MET A 106 -10.06 -24.59 13.02
N ARG A 107 -9.44 -23.69 12.27
CA ARG A 107 -8.41 -22.82 12.81
C ARG A 107 -9.17 -21.93 13.77
N LEU A 108 -8.90 -22.03 15.06
CA LEU A 108 -9.48 -21.13 16.03
C LEU A 108 -9.25 -19.70 15.53
N PRO A 109 -10.30 -18.89 15.33
CA PRO A 109 -10.14 -17.56 14.77
C PRO A 109 -9.15 -16.79 15.64
N THR A 110 -8.21 -16.10 14.99
CA THR A 110 -7.24 -15.25 15.71
C THR A 110 -7.96 -14.20 16.53
N GLU A 111 -7.34 -13.64 17.57
CA GLU A 111 -7.94 -12.54 18.35
C GLU A 111 -8.38 -11.39 17.44
N THR A 112 -7.57 -11.09 16.41
CA THR A 112 -7.85 -10.06 15.42
C THR A 112 -9.12 -10.34 14.60
N GLU A 113 -9.29 -11.58 14.13
CA GLU A 113 -10.50 -12.01 13.41
C GLU A 113 -11.76 -11.95 14.31
N LYS A 114 -11.62 -12.34 15.57
CA LYS A 114 -12.71 -12.21 16.55
C LYS A 114 -13.10 -10.74 16.78
N MET A 115 -12.12 -9.84 16.92
CA MET A 115 -12.36 -8.40 17.05
C MET A 115 -13.08 -7.82 15.83
N MET A 116 -12.63 -8.12 14.61
CA MET A 116 -13.27 -7.68 13.37
C MET A 116 -14.70 -8.19 13.25
N ARG A 117 -14.92 -9.48 13.57
CA ARG A 117 -16.26 -10.07 13.57
C ARG A 117 -17.19 -9.41 14.59
N ALA A 118 -16.69 -9.06 15.78
CA ALA A 118 -17.48 -8.34 16.79
C ALA A 118 -17.90 -6.96 16.29
N HIS A 119 -17.00 -6.21 15.65
CA HIS A 119 -17.31 -4.91 15.04
C HIS A 119 -18.35 -5.04 13.93
N GLU A 120 -18.23 -6.02 13.06
CA GLU A 120 -19.15 -6.24 11.95
C GLU A 120 -20.57 -6.59 12.47
N LEU A 121 -20.68 -7.44 13.49
CA LEU A 121 -21.95 -7.75 14.13
C LEU A 121 -22.59 -6.52 14.80
N LEU A 122 -21.77 -5.68 15.47
CA LEU A 122 -22.28 -4.44 16.06
C LEU A 122 -22.67 -3.42 15.00
N ARG A 123 -21.95 -3.30 13.90
CA ARG A 123 -22.32 -2.44 12.76
C ARG A 123 -23.74 -2.78 12.30
N GLN A 124 -23.99 -4.07 12.03
CA GLN A 124 -25.31 -4.54 11.61
C GLN A 124 -26.37 -4.31 12.70
N PHE A 125 -26.04 -4.57 13.94
CA PHE A 125 -26.95 -4.39 15.08
C PHE A 125 -27.33 -2.92 15.28
N TYR A 126 -26.36 -2.02 15.31
CA TYR A 126 -26.61 -0.57 15.47
C TYR A 126 -27.38 0.01 14.27
N HIS A 127 -27.06 -0.42 13.06
CA HIS A 127 -27.81 -0.02 11.86
C HIS A 127 -29.25 -0.50 11.93
N HIS A 128 -29.48 -1.77 12.31
CA HIS A 128 -30.82 -2.31 12.51
C HIS A 128 -31.62 -1.52 13.57
N ILE A 129 -31.00 -1.16 14.69
CA ILE A 129 -31.66 -0.35 15.73
C ILE A 129 -32.10 1.00 15.15
N LEU A 130 -31.21 1.70 14.45
CA LEU A 130 -31.53 3.01 13.89
C LEU A 130 -32.67 2.97 12.91
N VAL A 131 -32.71 1.98 12.03
CA VAL A 131 -33.54 1.99 10.84
C VAL A 131 -34.83 1.20 11.00
N ASN A 132 -34.83 0.19 11.86
CA ASN A 132 -35.93 -0.79 11.94
C ASN A 132 -36.62 -0.83 13.31
N THR A 133 -36.24 0.03 14.25
CA THR A 133 -36.86 -0.03 15.59
C THR A 133 -37.36 1.34 16.07
N ASN A 134 -38.43 1.32 16.89
CA ASN A 134 -38.93 2.53 17.51
C ASN A 134 -37.91 3.23 18.44
N LYS A 135 -36.96 2.46 19.01
CA LYS A 135 -35.89 3.00 19.88
C LYS A 135 -34.86 3.85 19.07
N GLY A 136 -34.77 3.65 17.76
CA GLY A 136 -33.90 4.44 16.87
C GLY A 136 -34.56 5.68 16.30
N GLN A 137 -35.87 5.87 16.48
CA GLN A 137 -36.65 6.89 15.78
C GLN A 137 -36.13 8.33 16.03
N GLU A 138 -35.81 8.69 17.27
CA GLU A 138 -35.28 10.02 17.62
C GLU A 138 -33.95 10.29 16.93
N ALA A 139 -33.05 9.30 16.89
CA ALA A 139 -31.76 9.40 16.21
C ALA A 139 -31.93 9.51 14.68
N LEU A 140 -32.91 8.80 14.12
CA LEU A 140 -33.23 8.86 12.69
C LEU A 140 -33.79 10.24 12.30
N GLU A 141 -34.71 10.79 13.07
CA GLU A 141 -35.27 12.14 12.87
C GLU A 141 -34.18 13.21 12.99
N TYR A 142 -33.28 13.09 13.95
CA TYR A 142 -32.13 13.98 14.07
C TYR A 142 -31.22 13.95 12.82
N LEU A 143 -30.95 12.78 12.28
CA LEU A 143 -30.16 12.64 11.02
C LEU A 143 -30.90 13.24 9.83
N GLN A 144 -32.22 13.03 9.71
CA GLN A 144 -33.05 13.60 8.64
C GLN A 144 -33.08 15.13 8.70
N GLN A 145 -33.16 15.72 9.88
CA GLN A 145 -33.08 17.19 10.06
C GLN A 145 -31.72 17.76 9.61
N ARG A 146 -30.67 16.92 9.59
CA ARG A 146 -29.34 17.24 9.07
C ARG A 146 -29.11 16.82 7.62
N ASN A 147 -30.18 16.59 6.87
CA ASN A 147 -30.16 16.19 5.46
C ASN A 147 -29.51 14.83 5.16
N PHE A 148 -29.42 13.92 6.16
CA PHE A 148 -29.02 12.55 5.88
C PHE A 148 -30.19 11.79 5.28
N THR A 149 -30.10 11.47 3.98
CA THR A 149 -31.10 10.65 3.31
C THR A 149 -30.97 9.17 3.71
N ARG A 150 -31.98 8.39 3.41
CA ARG A 150 -31.94 6.94 3.67
C ARG A 150 -30.79 6.26 2.91
N GLU A 151 -30.52 6.68 1.67
CA GLU A 151 -29.42 6.15 0.87
C GLU A 151 -28.05 6.41 1.52
N ILE A 152 -27.84 7.59 2.11
CA ILE A 152 -26.60 7.93 2.83
C ILE A 152 -26.45 7.08 4.09
N ILE A 153 -27.54 6.93 4.86
CA ILE A 153 -27.56 6.11 6.07
C ILE A 153 -27.21 4.65 5.75
N ASP A 154 -27.79 4.11 4.68
CA ASP A 154 -27.56 2.74 4.23
C ASP A 154 -26.14 2.59 3.62
N TYR A 155 -25.66 3.56 2.83
CA TYR A 155 -24.33 3.53 2.22
C TYR A 155 -23.21 3.52 3.26
N PHE A 156 -23.28 4.41 4.25
CA PHE A 156 -22.30 4.48 5.34
C PHE A 156 -22.62 3.52 6.50
N GLN A 157 -23.72 2.78 6.42
CA GLN A 157 -24.18 1.86 7.48
C GLN A 157 -24.26 2.55 8.86
N ILE A 158 -24.74 3.80 8.87
CA ILE A 158 -24.91 4.57 10.09
C ILE A 158 -25.87 3.84 11.01
N GLY A 159 -25.60 3.83 12.31
CA GLY A 159 -26.38 3.12 13.31
C GLY A 159 -26.67 3.96 14.55
N TYR A 160 -27.32 3.34 15.52
CA TYR A 160 -27.58 3.94 16.83
C TYR A 160 -27.30 2.94 17.96
N CYS A 161 -26.47 3.35 18.91
CA CYS A 161 -26.25 2.62 20.16
C CYS A 161 -27.20 3.17 21.22
N LEU A 162 -28.03 2.31 21.79
CA LEU A 162 -29.02 2.69 22.81
C LEU A 162 -28.33 3.29 24.03
N ASP A 163 -29.04 4.16 24.76
CA ASP A 163 -28.56 4.69 26.04
C ASP A 163 -28.84 3.70 27.20
N GLU A 164 -28.37 2.48 27.01
CA GLU A 164 -28.45 1.38 27.99
C GLU A 164 -27.02 0.94 28.32
N TRP A 165 -26.81 0.42 29.56
CA TRP A 165 -25.46 0.18 30.05
C TRP A 165 -24.71 -0.97 29.36
N ASP A 166 -25.40 -2.01 28.90
CA ASP A 166 -24.79 -3.29 28.51
C ASP A 166 -25.51 -4.00 27.36
N THR A 167 -26.26 -3.26 26.55
CA THR A 167 -27.02 -3.84 25.42
C THR A 167 -26.09 -4.47 24.37
N SER A 168 -25.03 -3.76 23.95
CA SER A 168 -24.04 -4.28 23.01
C SER A 168 -23.25 -5.44 23.60
N LEU A 169 -22.89 -5.33 24.89
CA LEU A 169 -22.21 -6.40 25.62
C LEU A 169 -23.06 -7.67 25.66
N LYS A 170 -24.33 -7.57 26.08
CA LYS A 170 -25.26 -8.71 26.11
C LYS A 170 -25.45 -9.35 24.73
N PHE A 171 -25.60 -8.52 23.70
CA PHE A 171 -25.73 -9.00 22.32
C PHE A 171 -24.49 -9.80 21.89
N LEU A 172 -23.27 -9.28 22.11
CA LEU A 172 -22.04 -9.97 21.72
C LEU A 172 -21.76 -11.21 22.57
N LYS A 173 -22.07 -11.18 23.88
CA LYS A 173 -21.96 -12.38 24.73
C LYS A 173 -22.89 -13.50 24.25
N ALA A 174 -24.10 -13.18 23.85
CA ALA A 174 -25.04 -14.16 23.28
C ALA A 174 -24.53 -14.75 21.94
N LYS A 175 -23.60 -14.06 21.24
CA LYS A 175 -22.89 -14.53 20.03
C LYS A 175 -21.57 -15.26 20.35
N GLY A 176 -21.22 -15.46 21.64
CA GLY A 176 -20.07 -16.23 22.08
C GLY A 176 -18.76 -15.45 22.17
N PHE A 177 -18.80 -14.12 22.31
CA PHE A 177 -17.60 -13.31 22.52
C PHE A 177 -17.26 -13.13 23.99
N ASP A 178 -15.97 -13.24 24.31
CA ASP A 178 -15.42 -13.01 25.65
C ASP A 178 -15.22 -11.51 25.91
N GLU A 179 -15.42 -11.08 27.16
CA GLU A 179 -15.30 -9.69 27.59
C GLU A 179 -13.90 -9.12 27.35
N ASP A 180 -12.85 -9.90 27.57
CA ASP A 180 -11.46 -9.48 27.34
C ASP A 180 -11.19 -9.11 25.88
N ILE A 181 -11.77 -9.85 24.93
CA ILE A 181 -11.66 -9.56 23.49
C ILE A 181 -12.41 -8.27 23.16
N LEU A 182 -13.61 -8.08 23.75
CA LEU A 182 -14.43 -6.90 23.52
C LEU A 182 -13.82 -5.63 24.11
N GLU A 183 -13.15 -5.73 25.27
CA GLU A 183 -12.40 -4.63 25.88
C GLU A 183 -11.18 -4.26 25.02
N LYS A 184 -10.36 -5.25 24.60
CA LYS A 184 -9.23 -5.05 23.67
C LYS A 184 -9.67 -4.44 22.34
N ALA A 185 -10.86 -4.80 21.86
CA ALA A 185 -11.48 -4.24 20.66
C ALA A 185 -12.01 -2.80 20.86
N GLY A 186 -12.02 -2.28 22.09
CA GLY A 186 -12.50 -0.94 22.41
C GLY A 186 -14.03 -0.77 22.30
N LEU A 187 -14.79 -1.87 22.38
CA LEU A 187 -16.25 -1.87 22.27
C LEU A 187 -16.93 -1.68 23.62
N ILE A 188 -16.29 -2.15 24.69
CA ILE A 188 -16.74 -2.03 26.07
C ILE A 188 -15.65 -1.41 26.93
N ILE A 189 -16.04 -0.92 28.09
CA ILE A 189 -15.15 -0.30 29.08
C ILE A 189 -15.33 -1.02 30.42
N ARG A 190 -14.22 -1.30 31.09
CA ARG A 190 -14.21 -1.87 32.43
C ARG A 190 -14.32 -0.75 33.45
N GLY A 191 -15.31 -0.83 34.32
CA GLY A 191 -15.56 0.14 35.40
C GLY A 191 -14.52 0.02 36.51
N GLU A 192 -13.95 1.14 36.93
CA GLU A 192 -12.87 1.19 37.94
C GLU A 192 -13.29 0.68 39.32
N LYS A 193 -14.56 0.87 39.71
CA LYS A 193 -15.02 0.58 41.08
C LYS A 193 -15.54 -0.83 41.30
N ASN A 194 -16.20 -1.42 40.30
CA ASN A 194 -16.96 -2.69 40.49
C ASN A 194 -16.52 -3.80 39.56
N ASN A 195 -15.48 -3.60 38.77
CA ASN A 195 -15.00 -4.59 37.80
C ASN A 195 -16.07 -5.04 36.79
N THR A 196 -17.13 -4.24 36.59
CA THR A 196 -18.23 -4.50 35.66
C THR A 196 -17.94 -3.84 34.33
N TYR A 197 -18.36 -4.49 33.25
CA TYR A 197 -18.20 -3.96 31.90
C TYR A 197 -19.47 -3.21 31.47
N PHE A 198 -19.30 -2.18 30.68
CA PHE A 198 -20.39 -1.40 30.07
C PHE A 198 -20.05 -0.95 28.63
N ASP A 199 -21.11 -0.68 27.85
CA ASP A 199 -21.00 -0.27 26.46
C ASP A 199 -20.30 1.09 26.33
N ARG A 200 -19.34 1.19 25.38
CA ARG A 200 -18.57 2.42 25.17
C ARG A 200 -19.38 3.54 24.54
N PHE A 201 -20.28 3.23 23.63
CA PHE A 201 -20.92 4.21 22.73
C PHE A 201 -22.38 4.52 23.08
N ARG A 202 -22.77 4.39 24.32
CA ARG A 202 -24.15 4.60 24.77
C ARG A 202 -24.75 5.95 24.37
N GLY A 203 -26.01 5.94 23.92
CA GLY A 203 -26.76 7.13 23.55
C GLY A 203 -26.17 7.91 22.35
N ARG A 204 -25.53 7.18 21.41
CA ARG A 204 -24.80 7.81 20.31
C ARG A 204 -25.23 7.28 18.95
N ILE A 205 -25.27 8.18 17.98
CA ILE A 205 -25.31 7.85 16.56
C ILE A 205 -23.93 7.32 16.17
N ILE A 206 -23.88 6.16 15.54
CA ILE A 206 -22.67 5.42 15.25
C ILE A 206 -22.31 5.51 13.78
N PHE A 207 -21.08 5.91 13.52
CA PHE A 207 -20.46 5.96 12.19
C PHE A 207 -19.38 4.87 12.15
N PRO A 208 -19.57 3.81 11.37
CA PRO A 208 -18.57 2.76 11.23
C PRO A 208 -17.32 3.29 10.53
N ILE A 209 -16.17 2.81 10.96
CA ILE A 209 -14.87 3.10 10.37
C ILE A 209 -14.33 1.79 9.84
N SER A 210 -14.02 1.76 8.53
CA SER A 210 -13.49 0.59 7.86
C SER A 210 -12.02 0.75 7.51
N ASP A 211 -11.29 -0.36 7.50
CA ASP A 211 -9.95 -0.42 6.94
C ASP A 211 -9.97 -0.30 5.40
N TYR A 212 -8.79 -0.31 4.77
CA TYR A 212 -8.68 -0.23 3.30
C TYR A 212 -9.27 -1.45 2.56
N LYS A 213 -9.55 -2.56 3.28
CA LYS A 213 -10.20 -3.77 2.76
C LYS A 213 -11.73 -3.73 2.88
N GLY A 214 -12.27 -2.80 3.66
CA GLY A 214 -13.71 -2.68 3.94
C GLY A 214 -14.19 -3.37 5.21
N ASN A 215 -13.28 -3.94 6.02
CA ASN A 215 -13.65 -4.52 7.30
C ASN A 215 -13.93 -3.41 8.31
N THR A 216 -15.01 -3.52 9.07
CA THR A 216 -15.29 -2.61 10.18
C THR A 216 -14.27 -2.83 11.30
N VAL A 217 -13.47 -1.80 11.61
CA VAL A 217 -12.37 -1.88 12.60
C VAL A 217 -12.55 -0.94 13.78
N ALA A 218 -13.45 0.04 13.67
CA ALA A 218 -13.72 1.03 14.71
C ALA A 218 -15.07 1.70 14.51
N PHE A 219 -15.46 2.53 15.47
CA PHE A 219 -16.63 3.38 15.41
C PHE A 219 -16.31 4.81 15.85
N SER A 220 -17.04 5.77 15.29
CA SER A 220 -17.17 7.11 15.85
C SER A 220 -18.62 7.30 16.31
N GLY A 221 -18.80 7.75 17.55
CA GLY A 221 -20.13 7.96 18.13
C GLY A 221 -20.41 9.44 18.36
N ARG A 222 -21.41 10.00 17.69
CA ARG A 222 -21.91 11.36 17.94
C ARG A 222 -23.02 11.31 18.99
N VAL A 223 -22.90 12.08 20.06
CA VAL A 223 -23.93 12.13 21.10
C VAL A 223 -25.23 12.71 20.52
N LEU A 224 -26.35 12.12 20.89
CA LEU A 224 -27.68 12.66 20.65
C LEU A 224 -28.01 13.66 21.78
N GLY A 225 -28.30 14.92 21.45
CA GLY A 225 -28.52 16.00 22.44
C GLY A 225 -27.24 16.69 22.91
N ASN A 226 -27.20 17.18 24.15
CA ASN A 226 -26.17 18.07 24.71
C ASN A 226 -25.06 17.37 25.50
N GLY A 227 -24.89 16.05 25.37
CA GLY A 227 -23.86 15.28 26.06
C GLY A 227 -22.44 15.62 25.63
N GLN A 228 -21.44 15.35 26.49
CA GLN A 228 -20.02 15.53 26.19
C GLN A 228 -19.28 14.19 26.27
N PRO A 229 -18.25 13.96 25.46
CA PRO A 229 -17.82 14.75 24.31
C PRO A 229 -18.81 14.65 23.13
N LYS A 230 -18.89 15.70 22.28
CA LYS A 230 -19.77 15.72 21.09
C LYS A 230 -19.50 14.51 20.18
N TYR A 231 -18.23 14.18 19.96
CA TYR A 231 -17.78 12.98 19.24
C TYR A 231 -16.89 12.11 20.13
N LEU A 232 -17.09 10.81 20.06
CA LEU A 232 -16.30 9.80 20.76
C LEU A 232 -15.82 8.77 19.75
N ASN A 233 -14.52 8.70 19.53
CA ASN A 233 -13.91 7.70 18.65
C ASN A 233 -13.50 6.45 19.44
N SER A 234 -13.40 5.31 18.75
CA SER A 234 -12.70 4.14 19.27
C SER A 234 -11.27 4.51 19.71
N PRO A 235 -10.74 3.86 20.75
CA PRO A 235 -9.34 3.97 21.11
C PRO A 235 -8.47 3.31 20.05
N GLU A 236 -7.15 3.48 20.14
CA GLU A 236 -6.19 2.64 19.41
C GLU A 236 -6.36 1.19 19.85
N THR A 237 -6.41 0.27 18.89
CA THR A 237 -6.57 -1.17 19.12
C THR A 237 -5.66 -1.97 18.21
N PRO A 238 -5.48 -3.28 18.40
CA PRO A 238 -4.73 -4.12 17.49
C PRO A 238 -5.23 -4.12 16.03
N ILE A 239 -6.51 -3.77 15.81
CA ILE A 239 -7.13 -3.70 14.47
C ILE A 239 -7.40 -2.28 13.98
N PHE A 240 -7.17 -1.26 14.80
CA PHE A 240 -7.45 0.13 14.46
C PHE A 240 -6.35 1.07 14.92
N GLN A 241 -5.70 1.72 13.98
CA GLN A 241 -4.73 2.78 14.22
C GLN A 241 -5.14 4.01 13.39
N LYS A 242 -5.42 5.13 14.08
CA LYS A 242 -5.84 6.38 13.41
C LYS A 242 -4.79 6.90 12.44
N SER A 243 -3.52 6.69 12.74
CA SER A 243 -2.39 7.07 11.89
C SER A 243 -2.31 6.30 10.58
N GLN A 244 -3.03 5.20 10.43
CA GLN A 244 -3.02 4.33 9.25
C GLN A 244 -4.38 4.22 8.56
N THR A 245 -5.43 4.82 9.14
CA THR A 245 -6.80 4.66 8.66
C THR A 245 -7.36 6.00 8.19
N LEU A 246 -7.88 6.04 6.96
CA LEU A 246 -8.62 7.16 6.40
C LEU A 246 -10.10 6.79 6.28
N PHE A 247 -10.96 7.65 6.81
CA PHE A 247 -12.41 7.45 6.72
C PHE A 247 -12.87 7.41 5.27
N ASN A 248 -13.79 6.52 4.94
CA ASN A 248 -14.38 6.32 3.62
C ASN A 248 -13.40 5.88 2.52
N PHE A 249 -12.14 5.59 2.82
CA PHE A 249 -11.15 5.27 1.79
C PHE A 249 -11.53 4.04 0.97
N HIS A 250 -12.03 2.99 1.61
CA HIS A 250 -12.45 1.76 0.93
C HIS A 250 -13.52 2.04 -0.12
N ASN A 251 -14.59 2.77 0.23
CA ASN A 251 -15.69 3.08 -0.69
C ASN A 251 -15.29 4.09 -1.76
N ALA A 252 -14.49 5.12 -1.40
CA ALA A 252 -14.08 6.19 -2.31
C ALA A 252 -13.05 5.73 -3.36
N ARG A 253 -12.36 4.61 -3.15
CA ARG A 253 -11.22 4.11 -3.95
C ARG A 253 -11.52 4.05 -5.44
N VAL A 254 -12.68 3.52 -5.84
CA VAL A 254 -13.09 3.43 -7.24
C VAL A 254 -13.28 4.82 -7.87
N ALA A 255 -13.95 5.73 -7.14
CA ALA A 255 -14.17 7.11 -7.59
C ALA A 255 -12.86 7.90 -7.66
N ILE A 256 -11.94 7.71 -6.70
CA ILE A 256 -10.61 8.32 -6.70
C ILE A 256 -9.85 7.95 -7.98
N ARG A 257 -9.83 6.67 -8.34
CA ARG A 257 -9.15 6.19 -9.55
C ARG A 257 -9.82 6.69 -10.84
N LYS A 258 -11.15 6.67 -10.89
CA LYS A 258 -11.91 7.17 -12.04
C LYS A 258 -11.68 8.67 -12.27
N LYS A 259 -11.70 9.47 -11.20
CA LYS A 259 -11.49 10.92 -11.25
C LYS A 259 -10.00 11.32 -11.23
N GLN A 260 -9.10 10.36 -10.98
CA GLN A 260 -7.66 10.58 -10.81
C GLN A 260 -7.34 11.69 -9.79
N SER A 261 -8.18 11.85 -8.77
CA SER A 261 -8.03 12.84 -7.72
C SER A 261 -8.76 12.40 -6.45
N VAL A 262 -8.28 12.86 -5.31
CA VAL A 262 -8.91 12.66 -3.99
C VAL A 262 -9.19 14.00 -3.34
N VAL A 263 -10.32 14.10 -2.63
CA VAL A 263 -10.64 15.25 -1.78
C VAL A 263 -10.46 14.83 -0.32
N LEU A 264 -9.57 15.49 0.39
CA LEU A 264 -9.22 15.20 1.78
C LEU A 264 -9.86 16.19 2.73
N PHE A 265 -10.64 15.70 3.70
CA PHE A 265 -11.32 16.44 4.75
C PHE A 265 -10.67 16.21 6.12
N GLU A 266 -10.88 17.10 7.10
CA GLU A 266 -10.40 16.90 8.48
C GLU A 266 -11.23 15.86 9.24
N GLY A 267 -12.53 15.84 8.99
CA GLY A 267 -13.49 15.01 9.71
C GLY A 267 -14.29 14.07 8.83
N PHE A 268 -14.83 13.02 9.45
CA PHE A 268 -15.75 12.12 8.78
C PHE A 268 -17.10 12.76 8.48
N ALA A 269 -17.55 13.74 9.29
CA ALA A 269 -18.81 14.43 9.07
C ALA A 269 -18.78 15.23 7.76
N ASP A 270 -17.69 15.97 7.54
CA ASP A 270 -17.48 16.74 6.30
C ASP A 270 -17.39 15.84 5.07
N CYS A 271 -16.73 14.70 5.24
CA CYS A 271 -16.63 13.68 4.20
C CYS A 271 -18.02 13.14 3.80
N ILE A 272 -18.89 12.85 4.77
CA ILE A 272 -20.26 12.38 4.51
C ILE A 272 -21.11 13.49 3.88
N ALA A 273 -21.00 14.74 4.38
CA ALA A 273 -21.70 15.88 3.81
C ALA A 273 -21.26 16.14 2.36
N ALA A 274 -19.95 16.04 2.09
CA ALA A 274 -19.43 16.16 0.73
C ALA A 274 -19.90 15.01 -0.19
N PHE A 275 -20.02 13.80 0.33
CA PHE A 275 -20.59 12.67 -0.41
C PHE A 275 -22.05 12.96 -0.81
N SER A 276 -22.85 13.51 0.09
CA SER A 276 -24.24 13.93 -0.22
C SER A 276 -24.30 15.02 -1.30
N ALA A 277 -23.24 15.82 -1.44
CA ALA A 277 -23.07 16.80 -2.49
C ALA A 277 -22.46 16.23 -3.79
N GLY A 278 -22.34 14.91 -3.94
CA GLY A 278 -21.81 14.23 -5.12
C GLY A 278 -20.29 14.16 -5.22
N ILE A 279 -19.56 14.39 -4.11
CA ILE A 279 -18.10 14.23 -4.01
C ILE A 279 -17.78 12.80 -3.55
N GLU A 280 -17.92 11.83 -4.45
CA GLU A 280 -17.72 10.40 -4.16
C GLU A 280 -16.26 10.02 -3.87
N ASN A 281 -15.30 10.84 -4.30
CA ASN A 281 -13.86 10.66 -4.07
C ASN A 281 -13.36 11.38 -2.80
N GLY A 282 -14.26 11.66 -1.86
CA GLY A 282 -13.96 12.27 -0.57
C GLY A 282 -13.49 11.25 0.46
N ILE A 283 -12.43 11.58 1.21
CA ILE A 283 -11.91 10.83 2.35
C ILE A 283 -11.63 11.77 3.51
N GLY A 284 -11.58 11.25 4.73
CA GLY A 284 -11.32 12.09 5.91
C GLY A 284 -10.23 11.54 6.81
N THR A 285 -9.47 12.43 7.47
CA THR A 285 -8.73 12.07 8.68
C THR A 285 -9.71 11.96 9.85
N MET A 286 -9.30 11.38 10.96
CA MET A 286 -10.23 11.13 12.08
C MET A 286 -9.81 11.88 13.34
N GLY A 287 -9.61 13.19 13.22
CA GLY A 287 -9.15 14.06 14.30
C GLY A 287 -7.67 13.86 14.62
N THR A 288 -6.89 13.41 13.65
CA THR A 288 -5.42 13.33 13.69
C THR A 288 -4.84 14.10 12.52
N ALA A 289 -3.63 14.63 12.70
CA ALA A 289 -2.87 15.18 11.59
C ALA A 289 -2.62 14.11 10.50
N LEU A 290 -2.44 14.55 9.26
CA LEU A 290 -2.03 13.67 8.16
C LEU A 290 -0.68 13.02 8.50
N THR A 291 -0.54 11.72 8.22
CA THR A 291 0.68 10.93 8.49
C THR A 291 1.33 10.48 7.19
N GLU A 292 2.56 9.97 7.27
CA GLU A 292 3.25 9.38 6.11
C GLU A 292 2.50 8.14 5.58
N GLU A 293 1.93 7.33 6.47
CA GLU A 293 1.13 6.16 6.12
C GLU A 293 -0.15 6.54 5.34
N HIS A 294 -0.82 7.61 5.76
CA HIS A 294 -1.96 8.17 5.02
C HIS A 294 -1.54 8.63 3.61
N ILE A 295 -0.39 9.31 3.49
CA ILE A 295 0.13 9.75 2.20
C ILE A 295 0.47 8.56 1.30
N HIS A 296 1.10 7.53 1.83
CA HIS A 296 1.38 6.30 1.08
C HIS A 296 0.10 5.64 0.56
N LEU A 297 -0.96 5.60 1.39
CA LEU A 297 -2.25 5.04 1.00
C LEU A 297 -2.89 5.86 -0.14
N ILE A 298 -2.83 7.18 -0.08
CA ILE A 298 -3.33 8.09 -1.12
C ILE A 298 -2.53 7.90 -2.41
N LYS A 299 -1.20 7.94 -2.36
CA LYS A 299 -0.31 7.85 -3.54
C LYS A 299 -0.45 6.57 -4.33
N ARG A 300 -0.81 5.47 -3.70
CA ARG A 300 -1.12 4.21 -4.41
C ARG A 300 -2.31 4.34 -5.36
N ASN A 301 -3.17 5.33 -5.17
CA ASN A 301 -4.41 5.50 -5.93
C ASN A 301 -4.42 6.73 -6.83
N THR A 302 -3.77 7.82 -6.42
CA THR A 302 -3.68 9.08 -7.19
C THR A 302 -2.55 9.96 -6.70
N ASP A 303 -2.00 10.78 -7.60
CA ASP A 303 -1.03 11.83 -7.25
C ASP A 303 -1.72 13.20 -7.02
N GLN A 304 -3.03 13.35 -7.35
CA GLN A 304 -3.74 14.61 -7.22
C GLN A 304 -4.58 14.65 -5.95
N VAL A 305 -4.30 15.63 -5.09
CA VAL A 305 -4.97 15.81 -3.80
C VAL A 305 -5.57 17.21 -3.71
N ILE A 306 -6.86 17.27 -3.38
CA ILE A 306 -7.55 18.53 -3.06
C ILE A 306 -7.77 18.54 -1.55
N LEU A 307 -7.14 19.46 -0.84
CA LEU A 307 -7.36 19.68 0.59
C LEU A 307 -8.61 20.56 0.77
N CYS A 308 -9.56 20.09 1.56
CA CYS A 308 -10.80 20.82 1.90
C CYS A 308 -11.00 20.75 3.41
N PHE A 309 -10.18 21.51 4.15
CA PHE A 309 -10.18 21.61 5.59
C PHE A 309 -10.97 22.82 6.07
N ASP A 310 -11.22 22.92 7.38
CA ASP A 310 -11.98 23.99 7.97
C ASP A 310 -11.36 25.36 7.66
N ALA A 311 -12.19 26.39 7.48
CA ALA A 311 -11.72 27.72 7.11
C ALA A 311 -11.13 28.54 8.27
N ASP A 312 -11.20 28.03 9.52
CA ASP A 312 -10.61 28.66 10.68
C ASP A 312 -9.05 28.61 10.68
N MET A 313 -8.42 29.32 11.63
CA MET A 313 -6.95 29.34 11.71
C MET A 313 -6.33 27.95 11.98
N ALA A 314 -7.04 27.08 12.69
CA ALA A 314 -6.56 25.74 12.98
C ALA A 314 -6.55 24.88 11.71
N GLY A 315 -7.66 24.90 10.94
CA GLY A 315 -7.78 24.21 9.67
C GLY A 315 -6.84 24.76 8.59
N GLN A 316 -6.62 26.08 8.54
CA GLN A 316 -5.63 26.68 7.62
C GLN A 316 -4.18 26.25 7.95
N ASN A 317 -3.82 26.19 9.23
CA ASN A 317 -2.52 25.65 9.67
C ASN A 317 -2.39 24.15 9.35
N ALA A 318 -3.46 23.39 9.54
CA ALA A 318 -3.49 21.97 9.17
C ALA A 318 -3.34 21.80 7.65
N THR A 319 -4.03 22.64 6.85
CA THR A 319 -3.91 22.68 5.38
C THR A 319 -2.46 22.94 4.95
N LEU A 320 -1.79 23.92 5.57
CA LEU A 320 -0.39 24.24 5.26
C LEU A 320 0.52 23.02 5.51
N LYS A 321 0.42 22.42 6.69
CA LYS A 321 1.23 21.25 7.06
C LYS A 321 0.96 20.04 6.17
N ALA A 322 -0.32 19.71 5.96
CA ALA A 322 -0.72 18.59 5.11
C ALA A 322 -0.27 18.80 3.67
N GLY A 323 -0.42 20.01 3.13
CA GLY A 323 0.02 20.38 1.79
C GLY A 323 1.53 20.27 1.61
N GLU A 324 2.33 20.66 2.61
CA GLU A 324 3.79 20.49 2.59
C GLU A 324 4.19 19.02 2.59
N MET A 325 3.59 18.20 3.45
CA MET A 325 3.87 16.77 3.50
C MET A 325 3.52 16.07 2.17
N LEU A 326 2.36 16.37 1.61
CA LEU A 326 1.91 15.82 0.32
C LEU A 326 2.80 16.27 -0.84
N SER A 327 3.16 17.56 -0.89
CA SER A 327 4.05 18.11 -1.92
C SER A 327 5.44 17.49 -1.85
N ASN A 328 6.01 17.34 -0.65
CA ASN A 328 7.30 16.68 -0.44
C ASN A 328 7.27 15.20 -0.84
N ALA A 329 6.12 14.56 -0.72
CA ALA A 329 5.90 13.20 -1.20
C ALA A 329 5.67 13.13 -2.73
N GLY A 330 5.66 14.26 -3.45
CA GLY A 330 5.48 14.35 -4.91
C GLY A 330 4.03 14.33 -5.37
N CYS A 331 3.07 14.69 -4.50
CA CYS A 331 1.68 14.88 -4.90
C CYS A 331 1.46 16.27 -5.49
N VAL A 332 0.54 16.40 -6.43
CA VAL A 332 0.02 17.67 -6.92
C VAL A 332 -1.10 18.11 -5.98
N VAL A 333 -0.84 19.15 -5.20
CA VAL A 333 -1.76 19.64 -4.16
C VAL A 333 -2.53 20.85 -4.62
N ARG A 334 -3.83 20.80 -4.46
CA ARG A 334 -4.74 21.94 -4.59
C ARG A 334 -5.48 22.17 -3.28
N VAL A 335 -5.96 23.37 -3.03
CA VAL A 335 -6.69 23.73 -1.82
C VAL A 335 -8.06 24.28 -2.20
N ALA A 336 -9.10 23.66 -1.70
CA ALA A 336 -10.46 24.17 -1.79
C ALA A 336 -10.68 25.18 -0.66
N ILE A 337 -11.01 26.40 -1.02
CA ILE A 337 -11.26 27.49 -0.07
C ILE A 337 -12.75 27.61 0.14
N ILE A 338 -13.19 27.44 1.38
CA ILE A 338 -14.58 27.59 1.76
C ILE A 338 -14.84 29.09 2.08
N PRO A 339 -15.76 29.73 1.38
CA PRO A 339 -16.12 31.11 1.70
C PRO A 339 -16.77 31.24 3.08
N ASP A 340 -16.74 32.42 3.66
CA ASP A 340 -17.46 32.84 4.89
C ASP A 340 -16.98 32.16 6.20
N GLY A 341 -15.79 31.56 6.23
CA GLY A 341 -15.18 31.00 7.46
C GLY A 341 -15.91 29.81 8.06
N LYS A 342 -16.63 29.03 7.24
CA LYS A 342 -17.43 27.87 7.63
C LYS A 342 -16.67 26.55 7.48
N ASP A 343 -17.21 25.51 8.10
CA ASP A 343 -16.83 24.13 7.78
C ASP A 343 -17.56 23.64 6.50
N PRO A 344 -17.10 22.54 5.87
CA PRO A 344 -17.73 21.96 4.68
C PRO A 344 -19.21 21.61 4.87
N ASP A 345 -19.57 21.00 6.01
CA ASP A 345 -20.95 20.59 6.34
C ASP A 345 -21.88 21.81 6.40
N GLU A 346 -21.51 22.87 7.15
CA GLU A 346 -22.28 24.11 7.23
C GLU A 346 -22.44 24.81 5.90
N TYR A 347 -21.39 24.83 5.07
CA TYR A 347 -21.44 25.45 3.76
C TYR A 347 -22.42 24.74 2.82
N ILE A 348 -22.38 23.40 2.80
CA ILE A 348 -23.27 22.56 1.98
C ILE A 348 -24.73 22.75 2.41
N ILE A 349 -25.01 22.75 3.72
CA ILE A 349 -26.36 22.95 4.25
C ILE A 349 -26.91 24.33 3.83
N LYS A 350 -26.11 25.39 3.89
CA LYS A 350 -26.55 26.74 3.61
C LYS A 350 -26.66 27.06 2.12
N ASN A 351 -25.70 26.62 1.32
CA ASN A 351 -25.51 27.06 -0.06
C ASN A 351 -25.86 26.00 -1.11
N GLY A 352 -26.00 24.73 -0.66
CA GLY A 352 -26.37 23.62 -1.53
C GLY A 352 -25.19 22.89 -2.18
N ALA A 353 -25.47 21.68 -2.65
CA ALA A 353 -24.49 20.74 -3.21
C ALA A 353 -23.79 21.27 -4.48
N GLU A 354 -24.54 21.90 -5.39
CA GLU A 354 -24.00 22.38 -6.68
C GLU A 354 -22.97 23.49 -6.51
N LEU A 355 -23.21 24.44 -5.59
CA LEU A 355 -22.24 25.48 -5.29
C LEU A 355 -20.98 24.91 -4.63
N PHE A 356 -21.13 23.96 -3.70
CA PHE A 356 -19.99 23.31 -3.08
C PHE A 356 -19.13 22.59 -4.13
N LYS A 357 -19.76 21.79 -4.99
CA LYS A 357 -19.07 21.03 -6.03
C LYS A 357 -18.35 21.92 -7.04
N ASN A 358 -19.05 22.96 -7.56
CA ASN A 358 -18.54 23.75 -8.68
C ASN A 358 -17.64 24.90 -8.22
N VAL A 359 -17.99 25.58 -7.13
CA VAL A 359 -17.27 26.78 -6.66
C VAL A 359 -16.18 26.40 -5.66
N VAL A 360 -16.45 25.51 -4.68
CA VAL A 360 -15.46 25.18 -3.65
C VAL A 360 -14.47 24.14 -4.20
N ILE A 361 -14.95 22.99 -4.62
CA ILE A 361 -14.06 21.90 -5.09
C ILE A 361 -13.53 22.21 -6.50
N GLY A 362 -14.39 22.58 -7.45
CA GLY A 362 -14.00 22.95 -8.81
C GLY A 362 -13.14 24.21 -8.88
N GLY A 363 -13.40 25.18 -7.99
CA GLY A 363 -12.62 26.41 -7.84
C GLY A 363 -11.37 26.27 -6.97
N SER A 364 -10.95 25.04 -6.58
CA SER A 364 -9.74 24.84 -5.80
C SER A 364 -8.51 25.47 -6.45
N ILE A 365 -7.64 26.08 -5.65
CA ILE A 365 -6.46 26.82 -6.10
C ILE A 365 -5.18 25.98 -5.92
N PRO A 366 -4.11 26.23 -6.70
CA PRO A 366 -2.80 25.63 -6.47
C PRO A 366 -2.30 25.91 -5.04
N PHE A 367 -1.54 24.98 -4.49
CA PHE A 367 -1.03 25.08 -3.12
C PHE A 367 -0.16 26.32 -2.89
N MET A 368 0.67 26.71 -3.88
CA MET A 368 1.44 27.95 -3.77
C MET A 368 0.57 29.19 -3.68
N SER A 369 -0.54 29.24 -4.43
CA SER A 369 -1.52 30.35 -4.33
C SER A 369 -2.17 30.42 -2.95
N PHE A 370 -2.43 29.24 -2.33
CA PHE A 370 -2.90 29.17 -0.94
C PHE A 370 -1.84 29.70 0.03
N LYS A 371 -0.56 29.30 -0.10
CA LYS A 371 0.54 29.80 0.73
C LYS A 371 0.64 31.32 0.67
N MET A 372 0.53 31.92 -0.52
CA MET A 372 0.54 33.38 -0.67
C MET A 372 -0.61 34.04 0.09
N ARG A 373 -1.82 33.46 0.05
CA ARG A 373 -2.96 33.99 0.84
C ARG A 373 -2.74 33.79 2.35
N PHE A 374 -2.26 32.63 2.76
CA PHE A 374 -2.02 32.30 4.15
C PHE A 374 -1.00 33.24 4.81
N PHE A 375 0.10 33.55 4.12
CA PHE A 375 1.17 34.42 4.68
C PHE A 375 0.77 35.88 4.78
N ARG A 376 -0.38 36.30 4.20
CA ARG A 376 -0.95 37.64 4.37
C ARG A 376 -1.75 37.78 5.67
N ILE A 377 -2.19 36.68 6.26
CA ILE A 377 -3.04 36.71 7.44
C ILE A 377 -2.30 37.42 8.57
N GLY A 378 -2.92 38.42 9.18
CA GLY A 378 -2.37 39.20 10.30
C GLY A 378 -1.28 40.18 9.95
N LYS A 379 -0.99 40.43 8.65
CA LYS A 379 -0.01 41.42 8.18
C LYS A 379 -0.68 42.65 7.59
N ASN A 380 -0.15 43.81 7.91
CA ASN A 380 -0.53 45.05 7.26
C ASN A 380 0.43 45.31 6.08
N LEU A 381 0.02 45.02 4.86
CA LEU A 381 0.86 45.16 3.66
C LEU A 381 1.12 46.63 3.25
N ASP A 382 0.41 47.59 3.85
CA ASP A 382 0.73 49.03 3.70
C ASP A 382 1.95 49.41 4.54
N ASN A 383 2.22 48.67 5.61
CA ASN A 383 3.45 48.80 6.39
C ASN A 383 4.64 48.16 5.65
N GLU A 384 5.72 48.93 5.48
CA GLU A 384 6.89 48.52 4.72
C GLU A 384 7.55 47.26 5.32
N GLY A 385 7.66 47.16 6.65
CA GLY A 385 8.26 46.01 7.33
C GLY A 385 7.47 44.73 7.12
N ASP A 386 6.14 44.78 7.30
CA ASP A 386 5.26 43.63 7.08
C ASP A 386 5.26 43.20 5.61
N ARG A 387 5.26 44.18 4.69
CA ARG A 387 5.32 43.93 3.26
C ARG A 387 6.61 43.23 2.85
N LEU A 388 7.77 43.72 3.33
CA LEU A 388 9.06 43.08 3.04
C LEU A 388 9.11 41.67 3.62
N ALA A 389 8.70 41.46 4.87
CA ALA A 389 8.65 40.13 5.49
C ALA A 389 7.72 39.16 4.75
N TYR A 390 6.60 39.64 4.20
CA TYR A 390 5.72 38.86 3.35
C TYR A 390 6.40 38.45 2.04
N ILE A 391 7.01 39.43 1.33
CA ILE A 391 7.71 39.19 0.06
C ILE A 391 8.85 38.20 0.23
N GLU A 392 9.67 38.33 1.28
CA GLU A 392 10.75 37.42 1.58
C GLU A 392 10.24 36.00 1.82
N LYS A 393 9.16 35.86 2.60
CA LYS A 393 8.56 34.54 2.88
C LYS A 393 8.00 33.88 1.61
N VAL A 394 7.35 34.65 0.75
CA VAL A 394 6.82 34.15 -0.53
C VAL A 394 7.97 33.76 -1.47
N LEU A 395 9.05 34.55 -1.55
CA LEU A 395 10.25 34.23 -2.35
C LEU A 395 10.93 32.93 -1.87
N GLU A 396 10.96 32.71 -0.55
CA GLU A 396 11.45 31.45 0.02
C GLU A 396 10.66 30.26 -0.51
N GLU A 397 9.34 30.34 -0.47
CA GLU A 397 8.46 29.27 -0.95
C GLU A 397 8.53 29.07 -2.47
N ILE A 398 8.58 30.17 -3.25
CA ILE A 398 8.79 30.10 -4.72
C ILE A 398 10.13 29.42 -5.03
N SER A 399 11.16 29.64 -4.20
CA SER A 399 12.49 29.02 -4.39
C SER A 399 12.50 27.50 -4.20
N LYS A 400 11.52 26.94 -3.50
CA LYS A 400 11.34 25.49 -3.29
C LYS A 400 10.63 24.80 -4.47
N LEU A 401 9.98 25.55 -5.38
CA LEU A 401 9.29 24.97 -6.52
C LEU A 401 10.30 24.43 -7.55
N ASP A 402 10.10 23.21 -8.03
CA ASP A 402 10.96 22.57 -9.02
C ASP A 402 10.73 23.11 -10.44
N ASN A 403 9.47 23.48 -10.77
CA ASN A 403 9.10 23.93 -12.11
C ASN A 403 9.48 25.40 -12.34
N ALA A 404 10.35 25.63 -13.32
CA ALA A 404 10.82 26.98 -13.65
C ALA A 404 9.71 27.90 -14.19
N VAL A 405 8.73 27.34 -14.92
CA VAL A 405 7.59 28.12 -15.44
C VAL A 405 6.68 28.55 -14.31
N GLU A 406 6.42 27.65 -13.38
CA GLU A 406 5.60 27.95 -12.19
C GLU A 406 6.27 29.04 -11.34
N ARG A 407 7.59 28.96 -11.14
CA ARG A 407 8.34 30.03 -10.46
C ARG A 407 8.19 31.38 -11.14
N ASP A 408 8.30 31.42 -12.49
CA ASP A 408 8.19 32.69 -13.25
C ASP A 408 6.78 33.30 -13.12
N ILE A 409 5.73 32.49 -13.13
CA ILE A 409 4.33 32.94 -12.95
C ILE A 409 4.17 33.63 -11.59
N TYR A 410 4.60 33.00 -10.50
CA TYR A 410 4.45 33.60 -9.16
C TYR A 410 5.37 34.80 -8.93
N LEU A 411 6.57 34.82 -9.52
CA LEU A 411 7.44 36.01 -9.49
C LEU A 411 6.83 37.21 -10.23
N ARG A 412 6.18 37.00 -11.38
CA ARG A 412 5.46 38.03 -12.10
C ARG A 412 4.28 38.54 -11.28
N GLN A 413 3.49 37.64 -10.72
CA GLN A 413 2.38 38.02 -9.85
C GLN A 413 2.85 38.90 -8.69
N LEU A 414 3.97 38.55 -8.06
CA LEU A 414 4.54 39.34 -6.96
C LEU A 414 5.09 40.68 -7.44
N ALA A 415 5.73 40.73 -8.63
CA ALA A 415 6.24 41.96 -9.25
C ALA A 415 5.13 42.94 -9.57
N GLU A 416 4.04 42.48 -10.17
CA GLU A 416 2.88 43.28 -10.53
C GLU A 416 2.16 43.84 -9.30
N GLU A 417 1.94 42.96 -8.30
CA GLU A 417 1.19 43.33 -7.08
C GLU A 417 1.90 44.44 -6.26
N PHE A 418 3.22 44.36 -6.15
CA PHE A 418 3.99 45.33 -5.35
C PHE A 418 4.79 46.34 -6.17
N SER A 419 4.56 46.40 -7.48
CA SER A 419 5.26 47.27 -8.42
C SER A 419 6.78 47.18 -8.33
N LEU A 420 7.30 45.94 -8.21
CA LEU A 420 8.73 45.63 -8.08
C LEU A 420 9.34 45.19 -9.42
N SER A 421 10.63 45.43 -9.58
CA SER A 421 11.36 44.91 -10.72
C SER A 421 11.40 43.37 -10.68
N LEU A 422 10.95 42.73 -11.76
CA LEU A 422 11.00 41.28 -11.93
C LEU A 422 12.46 40.72 -11.85
N ASP A 423 13.40 41.51 -12.39
CA ASP A 423 14.83 41.11 -12.36
C ASP A 423 15.40 41.13 -10.94
N ALA A 424 14.99 42.12 -10.12
CA ALA A 424 15.39 42.17 -8.70
C ALA A 424 14.82 40.97 -7.93
N LEU A 425 13.55 40.60 -8.17
CA LEU A 425 12.93 39.42 -7.56
C LEU A 425 13.62 38.11 -8.00
N LYS A 426 13.93 37.98 -9.32
CA LYS A 426 14.69 36.82 -9.84
C LYS A 426 16.08 36.72 -9.24
N GLN A 427 16.78 37.84 -9.05
CA GLN A 427 18.09 37.86 -8.43
C GLN A 427 18.04 37.43 -6.96
N GLN A 428 17.05 37.93 -6.20
CA GLN A 428 16.86 37.56 -4.79
C GLN A 428 16.44 36.10 -4.66
N GLN A 429 15.51 35.63 -5.49
CA GLN A 429 15.07 34.23 -5.54
C GLN A 429 16.25 33.28 -5.80
N ARG A 430 17.17 33.63 -6.74
CA ARG A 430 18.37 32.84 -7.01
C ARG A 430 19.29 32.75 -5.78
N LYS A 431 19.48 33.87 -5.05
CA LYS A 431 20.28 33.84 -3.81
C LYS A 431 19.69 32.89 -2.77
N ILE A 432 18.37 32.97 -2.56
CA ILE A 432 17.64 32.09 -1.62
C ILE A 432 17.75 30.62 -2.08
N PHE A 433 17.55 30.34 -3.36
CA PHE A 433 17.68 28.98 -3.91
C PHE A 433 19.05 28.37 -3.68
N TYR A 434 20.14 29.14 -3.88
CA TYR A 434 21.48 28.66 -3.62
C TYR A 434 21.80 28.50 -2.14
N SER A 435 21.23 29.32 -1.24
CA SER A 435 21.38 29.15 0.21
C SER A 435 20.70 27.89 0.70
N ILE A 436 19.45 27.64 0.31
CA ILE A 436 18.70 26.43 0.65
C ILE A 436 19.45 25.17 0.15
N ARG A 437 19.98 25.22 -1.07
CA ARG A 437 20.68 24.07 -1.66
C ARG A 437 22.04 23.80 -0.97
N ARG A 438 22.69 24.83 -0.43
CA ARG A 438 23.93 24.68 0.37
C ARG A 438 23.64 24.05 1.74
N GLU A 439 22.52 24.38 2.35
CA GLU A 439 22.10 23.78 3.63
C GLU A 439 21.71 22.31 3.46
N THR A 440 20.90 22.00 2.45
CA THR A 440 20.52 20.62 2.12
C THR A 440 21.70 19.74 1.71
N THR A 441 22.74 20.31 1.05
CA THR A 441 23.96 19.55 0.73
C THR A 441 24.81 19.28 1.97
N LYS A 442 24.83 20.17 2.96
CA LYS A 442 25.52 19.91 4.25
C LYS A 442 24.81 18.83 5.06
N ASP A 443 23.49 18.88 5.16
CA ASP A 443 22.69 17.86 5.85
C ASP A 443 22.73 16.50 5.15
N ASN A 444 22.73 16.50 3.81
CA ASN A 444 22.89 15.27 3.03
C ASN A 444 24.32 14.72 3.10
N ALA A 445 25.36 15.56 3.21
CA ALA A 445 26.72 15.08 3.43
C ALA A 445 26.88 14.41 4.79
N VAL A 446 26.23 14.94 5.84
CA VAL A 446 26.21 14.32 7.18
C VAL A 446 25.36 13.03 7.18
N LYS A 447 24.23 13.01 6.46
CA LYS A 447 23.42 11.80 6.27
C LYS A 447 24.12 10.77 5.37
N GLN A 448 24.80 11.18 4.31
CA GLN A 448 25.59 10.29 3.45
C GLN A 448 26.82 9.73 4.17
N GLN A 449 27.47 10.47 5.06
CA GLN A 449 28.53 9.89 5.90
C GLN A 449 28.00 8.84 6.89
N LYS A 450 26.77 8.99 7.42
CA LYS A 450 26.09 7.92 8.20
C LYS A 450 25.60 6.76 7.34
N LEU A 451 25.17 7.01 6.11
CA LEU A 451 24.72 5.98 5.16
C LEU A 451 25.87 5.29 4.41
N SER A 452 27.02 5.96 4.23
CA SER A 452 28.20 5.34 3.63
C SER A 452 28.89 4.33 4.55
N LEU A 453 28.62 4.36 5.85
CA LEU A 453 29.00 3.31 6.78
C LEU A 453 28.09 2.05 6.69
N ILE A 454 27.00 2.12 5.94
CA ILE A 454 26.02 1.02 5.74
C ILE A 454 26.00 0.56 4.26
N LYS A 455 26.69 1.25 3.34
CA LYS A 455 26.92 0.70 2.00
C LYS A 455 27.87 -0.49 2.12
N GLN A 456 27.30 -1.66 2.36
CA GLN A 456 27.95 -2.89 1.91
C GLN A 456 28.24 -2.71 0.42
N ASP A 457 29.51 -2.81 0.05
CA ASP A 457 29.92 -2.95 -1.36
C ASP A 457 29.03 -4.01 -2.00
N LYS A 458 28.13 -3.60 -2.89
CA LYS A 458 27.45 -4.54 -3.80
C LYS A 458 28.53 -5.10 -4.73
N LYS A 459 29.25 -6.11 -4.24
CA LYS A 459 30.09 -6.94 -5.12
C LYS A 459 29.16 -7.46 -6.20
N LEU A 460 29.55 -7.29 -7.46
CA LEU A 460 28.86 -7.91 -8.57
C LEU A 460 28.66 -9.40 -8.26
N PRO A 461 27.44 -9.94 -8.44
CA PRO A 461 27.21 -11.35 -8.16
C PRO A 461 28.18 -12.20 -8.99
N PRO A 462 28.67 -13.32 -8.43
CA PRO A 462 29.59 -14.20 -9.12
C PRO A 462 29.04 -14.67 -10.47
N ALA A 463 29.91 -14.95 -11.44
CA ALA A 463 29.50 -15.30 -12.79
C ALA A 463 28.56 -16.54 -12.84
N TYR A 464 28.80 -17.55 -11.99
CA TYR A 464 27.94 -18.73 -11.88
C TYR A 464 26.52 -18.38 -11.42
N TYR A 465 26.35 -17.40 -10.51
CA TYR A 465 25.04 -16.96 -10.03
C TYR A 465 24.16 -16.46 -11.18
N ASN A 466 24.73 -15.62 -12.05
CA ASN A 466 24.03 -15.12 -13.23
C ASN A 466 23.78 -16.22 -14.27
N ALA A 467 24.74 -17.13 -14.44
CA ALA A 467 24.61 -18.27 -15.34
C ALA A 467 23.45 -19.18 -14.93
N GLU A 468 23.31 -19.49 -13.63
CA GLU A 468 22.21 -20.28 -13.09
C GLU A 468 20.85 -19.59 -13.36
N ARG A 469 20.72 -18.29 -13.07
CA ARG A 469 19.48 -17.53 -13.29
C ARG A 469 19.09 -17.47 -14.77
N LEU A 470 20.06 -17.28 -15.67
CA LEU A 470 19.79 -17.24 -17.10
C LEU A 470 19.37 -18.61 -17.64
N LEU A 471 19.99 -19.70 -17.18
CA LEU A 471 19.54 -21.04 -17.52
C LEU A 471 18.12 -21.32 -17.02
N ILE A 472 17.81 -21.01 -15.76
CA ILE A 472 16.46 -21.15 -15.21
C ILE A 472 15.45 -20.34 -16.02
N ALA A 473 15.78 -19.09 -16.39
CA ALA A 473 14.90 -18.23 -17.19
C ALA A 473 14.55 -18.86 -18.57
N HIS A 474 15.50 -19.53 -19.22
CA HIS A 474 15.25 -20.27 -20.46
C HIS A 474 14.51 -21.60 -20.23
N MET A 475 14.84 -22.32 -19.14
CA MET A 475 14.16 -23.54 -18.76
C MET A 475 12.67 -23.32 -18.46
N LEU A 476 12.31 -22.20 -17.84
CA LEU A 476 10.92 -21.80 -17.56
C LEU A 476 10.08 -21.56 -18.85
N ARG A 477 10.75 -21.36 -19.99
CA ARG A 477 10.07 -21.10 -21.28
C ARG A 477 10.05 -22.33 -22.20
N ASN A 478 10.91 -23.32 -21.95
CA ASN A 478 11.10 -24.43 -22.87
C ASN A 478 11.46 -25.72 -22.12
N ALA A 479 10.55 -26.69 -22.11
CA ALA A 479 10.74 -27.99 -21.46
C ALA A 479 11.89 -28.79 -22.09
N SER A 480 12.03 -28.79 -23.43
CA SER A 480 13.13 -29.48 -24.11
C SER A 480 14.49 -28.89 -23.74
N PHE A 481 14.54 -27.57 -23.51
CA PHE A 481 15.75 -26.89 -23.04
C PHE A 481 16.09 -27.29 -21.58
N ALA A 482 15.08 -27.46 -20.72
CA ALA A 482 15.28 -27.94 -19.37
C ALA A 482 15.94 -29.32 -19.34
N MET A 483 15.49 -30.25 -20.21
CA MET A 483 16.12 -31.56 -20.38
C MET A 483 17.55 -31.46 -20.90
N LYS A 484 17.82 -30.56 -21.88
CA LYS A 484 19.18 -30.29 -22.40
C LYS A 484 20.12 -29.80 -21.30
N VAL A 485 19.64 -28.96 -20.37
CA VAL A 485 20.41 -28.48 -19.21
C VAL A 485 20.71 -29.64 -18.25
N GLN A 486 19.72 -30.48 -17.95
CA GLN A 486 19.86 -31.64 -17.10
C GLN A 486 20.95 -32.60 -17.64
N ASP A 487 20.90 -32.92 -18.93
CA ASP A 487 21.87 -33.78 -19.60
C ASP A 487 23.28 -33.15 -19.61
N ALA A 488 23.39 -31.84 -19.79
CA ALA A 488 24.69 -31.17 -19.86
C ALA A 488 25.37 -31.04 -18.49
N LEU A 489 24.62 -30.82 -17.43
CA LEU A 489 25.13 -30.70 -16.07
C LEU A 489 25.37 -32.08 -15.41
N LYS A 490 24.64 -33.10 -15.83
CA LYS A 490 24.74 -34.49 -15.31
C LYS A 490 24.62 -34.52 -13.77
N GLN A 491 25.78 -34.65 -13.08
CA GLN A 491 25.86 -34.70 -11.64
C GLN A 491 26.30 -33.40 -10.97
N VAL A 492 26.45 -32.32 -11.75
CA VAL A 492 26.80 -31.00 -11.22
C VAL A 492 25.51 -30.28 -10.79
N PRO A 493 25.29 -30.02 -9.49
CA PRO A 493 24.11 -29.33 -9.02
C PRO A 493 24.23 -27.81 -9.30
N PHE A 494 23.13 -27.13 -9.27
CA PHE A 494 23.11 -25.68 -9.08
C PHE A 494 23.66 -25.37 -7.68
N HIS A 495 24.39 -24.29 -7.52
CA HIS A 495 25.14 -24.00 -6.28
C HIS A 495 24.39 -23.11 -5.29
N ILE A 496 23.34 -22.46 -5.76
CA ILE A 496 22.41 -21.71 -4.91
C ILE A 496 21.28 -22.68 -4.54
N ASP A 497 21.05 -22.87 -3.25
CA ASP A 497 20.07 -23.82 -2.74
C ASP A 497 18.65 -23.56 -3.28
N GLU A 498 18.26 -22.30 -3.37
CA GLU A 498 16.99 -21.88 -3.94
C GLU A 498 16.90 -22.19 -5.43
N HIS A 499 17.97 -21.96 -6.20
CA HIS A 499 18.02 -22.29 -7.62
C HIS A 499 17.92 -23.79 -7.85
N GLN A 500 18.63 -24.58 -7.04
CA GLN A 500 18.56 -26.04 -7.09
C GLN A 500 17.15 -26.55 -6.76
N ALA A 501 16.50 -25.98 -5.74
CA ALA A 501 15.12 -26.30 -5.39
C ALA A 501 14.15 -25.97 -6.55
N ILE A 502 14.26 -24.77 -7.13
CA ILE A 502 13.44 -24.33 -8.28
C ILE A 502 13.59 -25.30 -9.45
N VAL A 503 14.83 -25.68 -9.79
CA VAL A 503 15.11 -26.60 -10.91
C VAL A 503 14.52 -27.99 -10.64
N THR A 504 14.58 -28.46 -9.39
CA THR A 504 13.97 -29.74 -8.98
C THR A 504 12.45 -29.71 -9.14
N TYR A 505 11.78 -28.63 -8.68
CA TYR A 505 10.35 -28.42 -8.92
C TYR A 505 10.02 -28.34 -10.41
N LEU A 506 10.89 -27.71 -11.21
CA LEU A 506 10.65 -27.52 -12.64
C LEU A 506 10.75 -28.83 -13.41
N TYR A 507 11.67 -29.71 -13.06
CA TYR A 507 11.74 -31.05 -13.65
C TYR A 507 10.50 -31.88 -13.30
N ALA A 508 10.09 -31.90 -12.02
CA ALA A 508 8.86 -32.57 -11.62
C ALA A 508 7.62 -32.03 -12.35
N PHE A 509 7.52 -30.70 -12.49
CA PHE A 509 6.44 -30.05 -13.23
C PHE A 509 6.35 -30.49 -14.70
N TYR A 510 7.50 -30.65 -15.38
CA TYR A 510 7.54 -31.12 -16.76
C TYR A 510 7.34 -32.64 -16.88
N GLU A 511 7.81 -33.43 -15.91
CA GLU A 511 7.56 -34.87 -15.83
C GLU A 511 6.09 -35.19 -15.66
N ASP A 512 5.33 -34.35 -14.94
CA ASP A 512 3.87 -34.43 -14.81
C ASP A 512 3.12 -34.06 -16.10
N GLY A 513 3.84 -33.71 -17.19
CA GLY A 513 3.26 -33.40 -18.51
C GLY A 513 2.78 -31.96 -18.69
N ASN A 514 3.12 -31.05 -17.78
CA ASN A 514 2.72 -29.65 -17.86
C ASN A 514 3.47 -28.89 -18.97
N ALA A 515 2.76 -27.99 -19.66
CA ALA A 515 3.37 -27.09 -20.64
C ALA A 515 4.19 -26.00 -19.95
N PRO A 516 5.17 -25.39 -20.65
CA PRO A 516 5.96 -24.27 -20.13
C PRO A 516 5.09 -23.02 -19.97
N ASP A 517 4.51 -22.87 -18.78
CA ASP A 517 3.66 -21.76 -18.36
C ASP A 517 4.09 -21.30 -16.97
N LEU A 518 4.64 -20.09 -16.91
CA LEU A 518 5.22 -19.53 -15.70
C LEU A 518 4.17 -19.32 -14.59
N SER A 519 2.98 -18.85 -14.96
CA SER A 519 1.89 -18.63 -13.99
C SER A 519 1.38 -19.94 -13.41
N ASN A 520 1.36 -21.02 -14.20
CA ASN A 520 0.99 -22.36 -13.73
C ASN A 520 2.10 -22.96 -12.85
N PHE A 521 3.35 -22.80 -13.22
CA PHE A 521 4.48 -23.24 -12.42
C PHE A 521 4.52 -22.58 -11.03
N LEU A 522 4.16 -21.28 -10.94
CA LEU A 522 4.03 -20.60 -9.65
C LEU A 522 2.96 -21.22 -8.73
N ASN A 523 1.88 -21.78 -9.29
CA ASN A 523 0.89 -22.50 -8.49
C ASN A 523 1.40 -23.87 -8.00
N PHE A 524 2.27 -24.51 -8.78
CA PHE A 524 2.87 -25.81 -8.46
C PHE A 524 3.85 -25.72 -7.26
N ILE A 525 4.56 -24.62 -7.11
CA ILE A 525 5.48 -24.37 -6.00
C ILE A 525 4.65 -24.02 -4.74
N GLN A 526 5.00 -24.60 -3.58
CA GLN A 526 4.31 -24.30 -2.32
C GLN A 526 5.00 -23.19 -1.52
N ASP A 527 6.33 -23.09 -1.61
CA ASP A 527 7.14 -22.13 -0.87
C ASP A 527 7.05 -20.72 -1.47
N GLN A 528 6.62 -19.74 -0.66
CA GLN A 528 6.44 -18.35 -1.10
C GLN A 528 7.78 -17.67 -1.46
N HIS A 529 8.86 -18.01 -0.77
CA HIS A 529 10.18 -17.45 -1.08
C HIS A 529 10.66 -17.88 -2.47
N LEU A 530 10.49 -19.18 -2.79
CA LEU A 530 10.81 -19.70 -4.12
C LEU A 530 9.91 -19.09 -5.21
N LYS A 531 8.62 -18.86 -4.94
CA LYS A 531 7.73 -18.16 -5.88
C LYS A 531 8.24 -16.76 -6.22
N ASN A 532 8.70 -16.03 -5.22
CA ASN A 532 9.23 -14.67 -5.42
C ASN A 532 10.48 -14.69 -6.31
N ILE A 533 11.39 -15.64 -6.10
CA ILE A 533 12.60 -15.81 -6.93
C ILE A 533 12.23 -16.22 -8.37
N VAL A 534 11.29 -17.14 -8.53
CA VAL A 534 10.80 -17.55 -9.86
C VAL A 534 10.15 -16.38 -10.59
N ALA A 535 9.34 -15.57 -9.91
CA ALA A 535 8.73 -14.38 -10.50
C ALA A 535 9.80 -13.35 -10.91
N GLU A 536 10.83 -13.13 -10.07
CA GLU A 536 11.96 -12.26 -10.38
C GLU A 536 12.72 -12.75 -11.61
N ILE A 537 13.10 -14.03 -11.67
CA ILE A 537 13.79 -14.64 -12.83
C ILE A 537 12.88 -14.58 -14.06
N GLY A 538 11.60 -14.84 -13.90
CA GLY A 538 10.61 -14.75 -14.96
C GLY A 538 10.48 -13.36 -15.59
N MET A 539 10.69 -12.30 -14.81
CA MET A 539 10.69 -10.90 -15.30
C MET A 539 11.96 -10.52 -16.06
N MET A 540 13.02 -11.32 -16.00
CA MET A 540 14.26 -11.02 -16.74
C MET A 540 14.00 -10.93 -18.23
N THR A 541 14.63 -9.92 -18.86
CA THR A 541 14.66 -9.80 -20.32
C THR A 541 15.78 -10.69 -20.85
N ILE A 542 15.41 -11.77 -21.52
CA ILE A 542 16.34 -12.69 -22.16
C ILE A 542 16.01 -12.82 -23.66
N SER A 543 17.00 -13.23 -24.48
CA SER A 543 16.80 -13.56 -25.89
C SER A 543 15.77 -14.70 -26.04
N GLU A 544 15.04 -14.73 -27.15
CA GLU A 544 14.09 -15.82 -27.44
C GLU A 544 14.81 -17.17 -27.58
N GLU A 545 15.95 -17.17 -28.21
CA GLU A 545 16.81 -18.34 -28.36
C GLU A 545 18.19 -18.09 -27.74
N ILE A 546 18.73 -19.10 -27.11
CA ILE A 546 20.09 -19.11 -26.59
C ILE A 546 21.02 -19.74 -27.63
N SER A 547 22.14 -19.09 -27.92
CA SER A 547 23.14 -19.66 -28.80
C SER A 547 23.88 -20.82 -28.14
N ASP A 548 24.34 -21.81 -28.95
CA ASP A 548 25.12 -22.94 -28.41
C ASP A 548 26.41 -22.49 -27.71
N LYS A 549 26.96 -21.35 -28.08
CA LYS A 549 28.15 -20.77 -27.46
C LYS A 549 27.81 -20.24 -26.04
N GLU A 550 26.74 -19.49 -25.92
CA GLU A 550 26.26 -18.97 -24.61
C GLU A 550 25.87 -20.12 -23.68
N PHE A 551 25.13 -21.12 -24.18
CA PHE A 551 24.77 -22.30 -23.45
C PHE A 551 26.01 -23.02 -22.86
N LYS A 552 27.02 -23.30 -23.71
CA LYS A 552 28.26 -23.94 -23.28
C LYS A 552 29.02 -23.09 -22.24
N ASP A 553 28.98 -21.77 -22.40
CA ASP A 553 29.65 -20.85 -21.47
C ASP A 553 28.97 -20.89 -20.07
N TYR A 554 27.62 -20.83 -20.01
CA TYR A 554 26.90 -20.94 -18.73
C TYR A 554 27.15 -22.28 -18.03
N ILE A 555 27.07 -23.40 -18.76
CA ILE A 555 27.38 -24.74 -18.22
C ILE A 555 28.83 -24.79 -17.69
N LYS A 556 29.78 -24.21 -18.43
CA LYS A 556 31.19 -24.15 -18.02
C LYS A 556 31.38 -23.33 -16.75
N GLN A 557 30.70 -22.19 -16.61
CA GLN A 557 30.80 -21.34 -15.41
C GLN A 557 30.31 -22.08 -14.15
N ILE A 558 29.18 -22.78 -14.24
CA ILE A 558 28.62 -23.59 -13.14
C ILE A 558 29.57 -24.76 -12.80
N SER A 559 30.02 -25.50 -13.81
CA SER A 559 30.93 -26.64 -13.63
C SER A 559 32.27 -26.22 -13.02
N ASN A 560 32.86 -25.14 -13.52
CA ASN A 560 34.11 -24.59 -13.00
C ASN A 560 34.00 -24.22 -11.51
N TYR A 561 32.89 -23.59 -11.11
CA TYR A 561 32.66 -23.26 -9.72
C TYR A 561 32.51 -24.53 -8.86
N HIS A 562 31.80 -25.52 -9.35
CA HIS A 562 31.69 -26.84 -8.69
C HIS A 562 33.06 -27.51 -8.45
N TYR A 563 33.90 -27.55 -9.49
CA TYR A 563 35.23 -28.11 -9.35
C TYR A 563 36.12 -27.30 -8.40
N LYS A 564 35.99 -25.98 -8.40
CA LYS A 564 36.70 -25.09 -7.48
C LYS A 564 36.33 -25.39 -6.02
N LEU A 565 35.04 -25.53 -5.70
CA LEU A 565 34.57 -25.92 -4.36
C LEU A 565 35.07 -27.29 -3.94
N LYS A 566 35.07 -28.28 -4.86
CA LYS A 566 35.63 -29.61 -4.60
C LYS A 566 37.12 -29.56 -4.29
N ILE A 567 37.88 -28.75 -5.03
CA ILE A 567 39.30 -28.56 -4.81
C ILE A 567 39.56 -27.90 -3.45
N GLU A 568 38.82 -26.85 -3.08
CA GLU A 568 38.94 -26.19 -1.77
C GLU A 568 38.68 -27.19 -0.61
N LYS A 569 37.64 -27.98 -0.73
CA LYS A 569 37.29 -29.01 0.26
C LYS A 569 38.40 -30.09 0.40
N LYS A 570 38.95 -30.52 -0.76
CA LYS A 570 40.07 -31.47 -0.77
C LYS A 570 41.36 -30.87 -0.21
N ILE A 571 41.62 -29.57 -0.41
CA ILE A 571 42.76 -28.89 0.21
C ILE A 571 42.62 -28.87 1.74
N GLU A 572 41.41 -28.62 2.26
CA GLU A 572 41.17 -28.69 3.72
C GLU A 572 41.36 -30.10 4.28
N GLU A 573 40.82 -31.12 3.58
CA GLU A 573 41.02 -32.53 3.94
C GLU A 573 42.52 -32.90 3.92
N GLY A 574 43.27 -32.42 2.92
CA GLY A 574 44.71 -32.63 2.82
C GLY A 574 45.50 -32.01 3.98
N LYS A 575 45.18 -30.74 4.32
CA LYS A 575 45.77 -30.06 5.48
C LYS A 575 45.45 -30.78 6.81
N LYS A 576 44.27 -31.40 6.91
CA LYS A 576 43.89 -32.17 8.10
C LYS A 576 44.70 -33.45 8.17
N ALA A 577 44.85 -34.20 7.06
CA ALA A 577 45.69 -35.43 6.99
C ALA A 577 47.16 -35.13 7.31
N GLU A 578 47.73 -34.02 6.83
CA GLU A 578 49.08 -33.57 7.19
C GLU A 578 49.25 -33.30 8.70
N ARG A 579 48.27 -32.62 9.33
CA ARG A 579 48.26 -32.38 10.80
C ARG A 579 48.20 -33.68 11.61
N GLU A 580 47.47 -34.69 11.08
CA GLU A 580 47.33 -36.04 11.66
C GLU A 580 48.54 -36.90 11.33
N LYS A 581 49.56 -36.41 10.57
CA LYS A 581 50.76 -37.10 10.09
C LYS A 581 50.48 -38.31 9.21
N ASP A 582 49.30 -38.36 8.57
CA ASP A 582 48.94 -39.37 7.59
C ASP A 582 49.40 -38.93 6.18
N PHE A 583 50.70 -39.12 5.91
CA PHE A 583 51.31 -38.68 4.65
C PHE A 583 50.85 -39.47 3.43
N ILE A 584 50.37 -40.73 3.63
CA ILE A 584 49.86 -41.57 2.53
C ILE A 584 48.53 -40.96 2.04
N LYS A 585 47.62 -40.69 2.97
CA LYS A 585 46.34 -40.07 2.66
C LYS A 585 46.49 -38.64 2.08
N ALA A 586 47.45 -37.86 2.60
CA ALA A 586 47.75 -36.53 2.06
C ALA A 586 48.23 -36.60 0.59
N ALA A 587 49.07 -37.60 0.25
CA ALA A 587 49.55 -37.82 -1.12
C ALA A 587 48.44 -38.29 -2.09
N GLU A 588 47.47 -39.08 -1.62
CA GLU A 588 46.29 -39.50 -2.40
C GLU A 588 45.39 -38.29 -2.69
N ILE A 589 45.10 -37.49 -1.66
CA ILE A 589 44.31 -36.27 -1.81
C ILE A 589 44.97 -35.28 -2.79
N LEU A 590 46.30 -35.16 -2.73
CA LEU A 590 47.04 -34.29 -3.67
C LEU A 590 46.88 -34.76 -5.14
N LYS A 591 46.91 -36.06 -5.38
CA LYS A 591 46.65 -36.65 -6.72
C LYS A 591 45.24 -36.33 -7.20
N GLU A 592 44.24 -36.42 -6.32
CA GLU A 592 42.86 -36.05 -6.65
C GLU A 592 42.74 -34.57 -6.99
N ILE A 593 43.39 -33.66 -6.21
CA ILE A 593 43.43 -32.23 -6.49
C ILE A 593 44.04 -31.95 -7.86
N ILE A 594 45.13 -32.64 -8.22
CA ILE A 594 45.78 -32.47 -9.54
C ILE A 594 44.84 -32.94 -10.68
N ALA A 595 44.13 -34.06 -10.47
CA ALA A 595 43.16 -34.56 -11.45
C ALA A 595 41.98 -33.55 -11.63
N LEU A 596 41.43 -33.02 -10.54
CA LEU A 596 40.36 -32.02 -10.57
C LEU A 596 40.83 -30.70 -11.22
N LYS A 597 42.07 -30.26 -11.02
CA LYS A 597 42.64 -29.07 -11.69
C LYS A 597 42.83 -29.25 -13.19
N LYS A 598 43.00 -30.48 -13.71
CA LYS A 598 43.08 -30.75 -15.14
C LYS A 598 41.72 -30.75 -15.84
N SER A 599 40.61 -30.84 -15.09
CA SER A 599 39.24 -30.79 -15.60
C SER A 599 38.63 -29.40 -15.58
N LEU A 600 39.30 -28.40 -15.04
CA LEU A 600 39.02 -26.96 -15.11
C LEU A 600 39.54 -26.36 -16.43
#